data_0fee3359a55c75912a70dbc16262a0ad
#
_entry.id   0fee3359a55c75912a70dbc16262a0ad
#
_cell.length_a   1.000
_cell.length_b   1.000
_cell.length_c   1.000
_cell.angle_alpha   90.00
_cell.angle_beta   90.00
_cell.angle_gamma   90.00
#
_symmetry.space_group_name_H-M   'P 1'
#
loop_
_entity.id
_entity.type
_entity.pdbx_description
1 polymer ?
#
loop_
_entity_poly.entity_id
_entity_poly.type
_entity_poly.pdbx_seq_one_letter_code
_entity_poly.pdbx_strand_id
1 'polypeptide(L)'
;MHIENYTSTATAGSGNSLFLFTTDLAPYGEWRGTFALDRRPKAEHTANKYGALTCAYYFWKYLKTTGFEVSGAYCDFARDGSVRSGVDWTLSPEGTAGMVEIGRTKSAPLSQIAKITNWRSDNYFAESIFRTLGEKACGISVYDSCSVAVNEVLESLGLKASDIHIEDGSGLSRKNAVSPAFFCDFLLAMRSSNAAGVFLCSLPALGEGTLWSLLPNHPQRSRIRLKSGSMEGVLCYSGYVLDAEGAPVYVFSILTNATTAKIGDVRSALARLLTLLLE
;
A
#
# COMPACT_ATOMS: atom_id res chain seq x y z
N MET A 1 12.68 9.48 16.74
CA MET A 1 12.84 8.04 17.09
C MET A 1 14.32 7.76 17.21
N HIS A 2 14.76 7.16 18.30
CA HIS A 2 16.13 6.66 18.47
C HIS A 2 16.21 5.29 17.80
N ILE A 3 17.23 5.09 16.96
CA ILE A 3 17.41 3.82 16.22
C ILE A 3 18.81 3.30 16.51
N GLU A 4 18.89 2.10 17.05
CA GLU A 4 20.13 1.35 17.22
C GLU A 4 20.35 0.37 16.06
N ASN A 5 21.60 0.17 15.68
CA ASN A 5 21.96 -0.68 14.56
C ASN A 5 22.76 -1.91 15.02
N TYR A 6 22.13 -3.06 14.98
CA TYR A 6 22.72 -4.37 15.27
C TYR A 6 22.83 -5.25 14.01
N THR A 7 22.91 -4.64 12.83
CA THR A 7 23.08 -5.40 11.60
C THR A 7 24.53 -5.82 11.41
N SER A 8 24.73 -6.86 10.62
CA SER A 8 26.06 -7.34 10.23
C SER A 8 26.16 -7.59 8.73
N THR A 9 27.38 -7.54 8.21
CA THR A 9 27.66 -7.93 6.83
C THR A 9 27.72 -9.45 6.71
N ALA A 10 27.03 -10.01 5.73
CA ALA A 10 27.03 -11.43 5.43
C ALA A 10 27.81 -11.73 4.15
N THR A 11 28.06 -13.01 3.90
CA THR A 11 28.77 -13.49 2.71
C THR A 11 28.10 -13.03 1.41
N ALA A 12 28.88 -12.87 0.35
CA ALA A 12 28.38 -12.59 -0.98
C ALA A 12 27.30 -13.61 -1.40
N GLY A 13 26.25 -13.15 -2.06
CA GLY A 13 25.13 -13.98 -2.50
C GLY A 13 24.07 -14.31 -1.45
N SER A 14 24.27 -13.98 -0.16
CA SER A 14 23.30 -14.28 0.92
C SER A 14 22.05 -13.41 0.88
N GLY A 15 22.05 -12.32 0.11
CA GLY A 15 20.90 -11.45 -0.04
C GLY A 15 20.79 -10.37 1.02
N ASN A 16 19.57 -9.89 1.23
CA ASN A 16 19.22 -8.90 2.24
C ASN A 16 18.18 -9.50 3.19
N SER A 17 18.47 -9.48 4.47
CA SER A 17 17.60 -9.98 5.55
C SER A 17 17.58 -8.96 6.70
N LEU A 18 17.30 -7.69 6.37
CA LEU A 18 17.22 -6.59 7.34
C LEU A 18 15.80 -6.42 7.84
N PHE A 19 15.67 -6.24 9.15
CA PHE A 19 14.40 -6.00 9.83
C PHE A 19 14.53 -4.84 10.81
N LEU A 20 13.54 -3.94 10.81
CA LEU A 20 13.40 -2.91 11.84
C LEU A 20 12.38 -3.37 12.87
N PHE A 21 12.82 -3.58 14.09
CA PHE A 21 11.97 -3.81 15.25
C PHE A 21 11.66 -2.48 15.92
N THR A 22 10.39 -2.21 16.18
CA THR A 22 9.91 -1.02 16.87
C THR A 22 8.92 -1.38 17.95
N THR A 23 8.74 -0.49 18.91
CA THR A 23 7.71 -0.60 19.94
C THR A 23 6.70 0.55 19.85
N ASP A 24 5.46 0.30 20.24
CA ASP A 24 4.43 1.34 20.36
C ASP A 24 4.53 2.11 21.69
N LEU A 25 5.40 1.65 22.61
CA LEU A 25 5.54 2.20 23.96
C LEU A 25 6.55 3.32 24.04
N ALA A 26 7.52 3.39 23.10
CA ALA A 26 8.58 4.38 23.11
C ALA A 26 9.05 4.69 21.67
N PRO A 27 9.60 5.91 21.41
CA PRO A 27 10.17 6.26 20.12
C PRO A 27 11.55 5.60 19.91
N TYR A 28 11.61 4.28 19.99
CA TYR A 28 12.79 3.45 19.91
C TYR A 28 12.64 2.38 18.83
N GLY A 29 13.74 2.03 18.18
CA GLY A 29 13.79 0.95 17.20
C GLY A 29 15.18 0.36 17.05
N GLU A 30 15.25 -0.88 16.58
CA GLU A 30 16.48 -1.61 16.34
C GLU A 30 16.52 -2.18 14.93
N TRP A 31 17.53 -1.87 14.15
CA TRP A 31 17.87 -2.60 12.95
C TRP A 31 18.61 -3.88 13.32
N ARG A 32 18.10 -5.01 12.85
CA ARG A 32 18.71 -6.33 13.01
C ARG A 32 18.78 -7.07 11.68
N GLY A 33 19.67 -8.06 11.62
CA GLY A 33 19.81 -8.94 10.46
C GLY A 33 21.08 -8.71 9.67
N THR A 34 21.09 -9.18 8.43
CA THR A 34 22.29 -9.21 7.61
C THR A 34 22.11 -8.59 6.23
N PHE A 35 23.19 -8.07 5.68
CA PHE A 35 23.26 -7.51 4.34
C PHE A 35 24.49 -8.07 3.62
N ALA A 36 24.31 -8.65 2.43
CA ALA A 36 25.39 -9.31 1.71
C ALA A 36 26.45 -8.33 1.22
N LEU A 37 27.71 -8.72 1.31
CA LEU A 37 28.89 -7.92 0.97
C LEU A 37 28.90 -7.41 -0.49
N ASP A 38 28.35 -8.20 -1.41
CA ASP A 38 28.29 -7.92 -2.85
C ASP A 38 27.13 -7.01 -3.26
N ARG A 39 26.27 -6.59 -2.33
CA ARG A 39 25.14 -5.71 -2.63
C ARG A 39 25.53 -4.24 -2.53
N ARG A 40 24.98 -3.45 -3.46
CA ARG A 40 25.12 -1.99 -3.39
C ARG A 40 24.31 -1.42 -2.22
N PRO A 41 24.84 -0.40 -1.52
CA PRO A 41 24.07 0.31 -0.51
C PRO A 41 22.73 0.79 -1.07
N LYS A 42 21.67 0.66 -0.29
CA LYS A 42 20.34 1.15 -0.64
C LYS A 42 19.64 1.72 0.58
N ALA A 43 18.67 2.61 0.35
CA ALA A 43 17.77 3.07 1.39
C ALA A 43 16.72 1.98 1.68
N GLU A 44 16.50 1.71 2.96
CA GLU A 44 15.40 0.86 3.41
C GLU A 44 14.26 1.73 3.91
N HIS A 45 13.03 1.40 3.49
CA HIS A 45 11.82 2.09 3.89
C HIS A 45 11.06 1.26 4.91
N THR A 46 10.64 1.89 5.99
CA THR A 46 9.88 1.22 7.05
C THR A 46 8.67 2.03 7.46
N ALA A 47 7.72 1.39 8.14
CA ALA A 47 6.58 2.07 8.72
C ALA A 47 7.02 3.04 9.82
N ASN A 48 6.46 4.25 9.80
CA ASN A 48 6.66 5.26 10.82
C ASN A 48 5.46 5.29 11.78
N LYS A 49 5.63 4.77 12.98
CA LYS A 49 4.57 4.72 13.99
C LYS A 49 4.21 6.08 14.59
N TYR A 50 5.09 7.06 14.44
CA TYR A 50 4.93 8.43 14.94
C TYR A 50 4.77 9.42 13.80
N GLY A 51 3.93 9.09 12.80
CA GLY A 51 3.80 9.87 11.56
C GLY A 51 3.46 11.33 11.81
N ALA A 52 2.46 11.62 12.64
CA ALA A 52 2.04 12.98 12.97
C ALA A 52 3.16 13.76 13.68
N LEU A 53 3.77 13.17 14.71
CA LEU A 53 4.89 13.77 15.45
C LEU A 53 6.11 13.99 14.56
N THR A 54 6.41 13.07 13.66
CA THR A 54 7.52 13.21 12.69
C THR A 54 7.25 14.34 11.70
N CYS A 55 6.02 14.46 11.21
CA CYS A 55 5.61 15.57 10.35
C CYS A 55 5.79 16.91 11.07
N ALA A 56 5.29 17.02 12.30
CA ALA A 56 5.43 18.22 13.13
C ALA A 56 6.91 18.57 13.40
N TYR A 57 7.75 17.54 13.67
CA TYR A 57 9.20 17.74 13.87
C TYR A 57 9.88 18.32 12.63
N TYR A 58 9.64 17.74 11.44
CA TYR A 58 10.28 18.22 10.22
C TYR A 58 9.78 19.61 9.81
N PHE A 59 8.49 19.90 10.04
CA PHE A 59 7.93 21.23 9.81
C PHE A 59 8.56 22.28 10.76
N TRP A 60 8.61 21.97 12.04
CA TRP A 60 9.29 22.82 13.04
C TRP A 60 10.77 23.05 12.70
N LYS A 61 11.50 22.00 12.32
CA LYS A 61 12.89 22.08 11.89
C LYS A 61 13.04 22.96 10.64
N TYR A 62 12.16 22.78 9.66
CA TYR A 62 12.16 23.59 8.44
C TYR A 62 11.95 25.07 8.76
N LEU A 63 10.97 25.43 9.56
CA LEU A 63 10.72 26.80 9.97
C LEU A 63 11.98 27.43 10.61
N LYS A 64 12.61 26.74 11.56
CA LYS A 64 13.85 27.22 12.20
C LYS A 64 15.01 27.39 11.22
N THR A 65 15.17 26.47 10.29
CA THR A 65 16.26 26.54 9.30
C THR A 65 16.03 27.63 8.23
N THR A 66 14.80 28.05 8.04
CA THR A 66 14.43 29.13 7.09
C THR A 66 14.33 30.51 7.77
N GLY A 67 14.72 30.61 9.05
CA GLY A 67 14.83 31.89 9.76
C GLY A 67 13.57 32.34 10.51
N PHE A 68 12.55 31.49 10.60
CA PHE A 68 11.38 31.78 11.43
C PHE A 68 11.71 31.59 12.92
N GLU A 69 11.31 32.52 13.75
CA GLU A 69 11.29 32.33 15.20
C GLU A 69 10.12 31.42 15.58
N VAL A 70 10.44 30.28 16.17
CA VAL A 70 9.45 29.34 16.71
C VAL A 70 9.72 29.16 18.19
N SER A 71 8.85 29.71 19.02
CA SER A 71 9.02 29.74 20.48
C SER A 71 8.71 28.39 21.18
N GLY A 72 7.96 27.50 20.51
CA GLY A 72 7.53 26.22 21.05
C GLY A 72 8.31 25.02 20.49
N ALA A 73 8.07 23.87 21.09
CA ALA A 73 8.45 22.57 20.55
C ALA A 73 7.39 22.04 19.57
N TYR A 74 7.74 21.00 18.82
CA TYR A 74 6.78 20.25 18.00
C TYR A 74 5.98 19.25 18.85
N CYS A 75 4.74 18.98 18.49
CA CYS A 75 3.87 18.03 19.19
C CYS A 75 2.88 17.36 18.23
N ASP A 76 2.25 16.28 18.70
CA ASP A 76 1.07 15.67 18.09
C ASP A 76 -0.01 15.46 19.16
N PHE A 77 -1.25 15.17 18.71
CA PHE A 77 -2.34 14.81 19.60
C PHE A 77 -2.32 13.32 19.94
N ALA A 78 -2.60 12.97 21.18
CA ALA A 78 -2.87 11.61 21.57
C ALA A 78 -4.31 11.20 21.14
N ARG A 79 -4.60 9.87 21.17
CA ARG A 79 -5.90 9.32 20.75
C ARG A 79 -7.09 9.81 21.58
N ASP A 80 -6.86 10.24 22.80
CA ASP A 80 -7.87 10.79 23.74
C ASP A 80 -8.02 12.31 23.64
N GLY A 81 -7.40 12.94 22.62
CA GLY A 81 -7.37 14.39 22.44
C GLY A 81 -6.34 15.11 23.32
N SER A 82 -5.60 14.41 24.16
CA SER A 82 -4.49 15.00 24.93
C SER A 82 -3.27 15.23 24.05
N VAL A 83 -2.44 16.20 24.42
CA VAL A 83 -1.19 16.52 23.71
C VAL A 83 -0.04 15.78 24.35
N ARG A 84 0.69 15.00 23.57
CA ARG A 84 1.82 14.18 24.06
C ARG A 84 3.03 14.96 24.56
N SER A 85 3.11 16.25 24.28
CA SER A 85 4.24 17.11 24.66
C SER A 85 3.98 17.99 25.88
N GLY A 86 2.90 17.77 26.64
CA GLY A 86 2.56 18.55 27.83
C GLY A 86 2.01 19.96 27.56
N VAL A 87 1.64 20.25 26.33
CA VAL A 87 0.91 21.47 25.94
C VAL A 87 -0.57 21.12 25.86
N ASP A 88 -1.38 21.78 26.67
CA ASP A 88 -2.83 21.55 26.72
C ASP A 88 -3.51 22.27 25.53
N TRP A 89 -3.84 21.50 24.48
CA TRP A 89 -4.59 21.99 23.32
C TRP A 89 -5.92 21.28 23.27
N THR A 90 -6.97 21.91 23.69
CA THR A 90 -8.34 21.45 23.42
C THR A 90 -8.73 21.93 22.02
N LEU A 91 -8.61 21.05 21.01
CA LEU A 91 -9.32 21.24 19.75
C LEU A 91 -10.76 20.82 19.97
N SER A 92 -11.63 21.79 20.27
CA SER A 92 -13.06 21.59 20.08
C SER A 92 -13.37 21.56 18.56
N PRO A 93 -14.46 20.93 18.11
CA PRO A 93 -14.95 21.08 16.74
C PRO A 93 -15.15 22.55 16.33
N GLU A 94 -15.31 23.43 17.30
CA GLU A 94 -15.42 24.89 17.16
C GLU A 94 -14.03 25.58 17.10
N GLY A 95 -12.95 24.85 17.39
CA GLY A 95 -11.58 25.38 17.50
C GLY A 95 -10.93 25.86 16.20
N THR A 96 -11.62 25.74 15.08
CA THR A 96 -11.19 26.34 13.80
C THR A 96 -11.80 27.74 13.59
N ALA A 97 -12.69 28.18 14.46
CA ALA A 97 -13.24 29.54 14.41
C ALA A 97 -12.13 30.56 14.66
N GLY A 98 -11.77 31.35 13.65
CA GLY A 98 -10.69 32.34 13.71
C GLY A 98 -9.35 31.88 13.15
N MET A 99 -9.22 30.63 12.69
CA MET A 99 -8.04 30.19 11.95
C MET A 99 -8.02 30.80 10.55
N VAL A 100 -6.86 31.26 10.12
CA VAL A 100 -6.60 31.78 8.78
C VAL A 100 -5.82 30.73 8.00
N GLU A 101 -6.30 30.36 6.80
CA GLU A 101 -5.55 29.47 5.92
C GLU A 101 -4.26 30.17 5.44
N ILE A 102 -3.11 29.65 5.81
CA ILE A 102 -1.78 30.17 5.42
C ILE A 102 -1.23 29.50 4.16
N GLY A 103 -1.81 28.40 3.73
CA GLY A 103 -1.41 27.68 2.54
C GLY A 103 -2.18 26.39 2.32
N ARG A 104 -2.13 25.89 1.11
CA ARG A 104 -2.80 24.65 0.71
C ARG A 104 -1.94 23.84 -0.25
N THR A 105 -1.82 22.56 0.02
CA THR A 105 -1.23 21.58 -0.91
C THR A 105 -2.33 20.73 -1.53
N LYS A 106 -2.25 20.51 -2.85
CA LYS A 106 -3.12 19.58 -3.56
C LYS A 106 -2.38 18.29 -3.87
N SER A 107 -3.03 17.15 -3.63
CA SER A 107 -2.52 15.86 -4.08
C SER A 107 -2.57 15.73 -5.60
N ALA A 108 -1.83 14.75 -6.13
CA ALA A 108 -2.03 14.29 -7.50
C ALA A 108 -3.47 13.76 -7.69
N PRO A 109 -4.00 13.73 -8.94
CA PRO A 109 -5.28 13.10 -9.21
C PRO A 109 -5.35 11.66 -8.71
N LEU A 110 -6.55 11.22 -8.26
CA LEU A 110 -6.74 9.86 -7.74
C LEU A 110 -6.31 8.78 -8.75
N SER A 111 -6.54 8.99 -10.04
CA SER A 111 -6.08 8.09 -11.10
C SER A 111 -4.56 7.87 -11.11
N GLN A 112 -3.80 8.92 -10.85
CA GLN A 112 -2.33 8.81 -10.75
C GLN A 112 -1.91 8.14 -9.44
N ILE A 113 -2.59 8.44 -8.34
CA ILE A 113 -2.33 7.79 -7.04
C ILE A 113 -2.62 6.28 -7.17
N ALA A 114 -3.77 5.89 -7.74
CA ALA A 114 -4.14 4.49 -7.98
C ALA A 114 -3.12 3.77 -8.88
N LYS A 115 -2.64 4.44 -9.93
CA LYS A 115 -1.59 3.89 -10.79
C LYS A 115 -0.30 3.62 -10.01
N ILE A 116 0.18 4.57 -9.22
CA ILE A 116 1.39 4.40 -8.39
C ILE A 116 1.17 3.27 -7.37
N THR A 117 0.00 3.23 -6.74
CA THR A 117 -0.39 2.18 -5.79
C THR A 117 -0.26 0.80 -6.41
N ASN A 118 -0.81 0.58 -7.60
CA ASN A 118 -0.78 -0.72 -8.26
C ASN A 118 0.60 -1.07 -8.85
N TRP A 119 1.29 -0.09 -9.46
CA TRP A 119 2.59 -0.30 -10.10
C TRP A 119 3.71 -0.58 -9.10
N ARG A 120 3.71 0.10 -7.95
CA ARG A 120 4.73 -0.06 -6.90
C ARG A 120 4.29 -1.00 -5.79
N SER A 121 3.01 -1.40 -5.79
CA SER A 121 2.39 -2.08 -4.66
C SER A 121 2.61 -1.28 -3.36
N ASP A 122 2.28 0.02 -3.42
CA ASP A 122 2.55 0.95 -2.33
C ASP A 122 1.48 0.80 -1.25
N ASN A 123 1.87 0.20 -0.13
CA ASN A 123 0.98 -0.07 1.00
C ASN A 123 0.47 1.21 1.67
N TYR A 124 1.30 2.25 1.72
CA TYR A 124 0.91 3.52 2.33
C TYR A 124 -0.19 4.21 1.51
N PHE A 125 -0.05 4.23 0.18
CA PHE A 125 -1.08 4.79 -0.68
C PHE A 125 -2.36 3.97 -0.67
N ALA A 126 -2.27 2.63 -0.68
CA ALA A 126 -3.43 1.76 -0.57
C ALA A 126 -4.20 2.01 0.73
N GLU A 127 -3.50 2.08 1.86
CA GLU A 127 -4.08 2.39 3.16
C GLU A 127 -4.68 3.81 3.21
N SER A 128 -4.00 4.80 2.59
CA SER A 128 -4.50 6.17 2.53
C SER A 128 -5.79 6.28 1.71
N ILE A 129 -5.89 5.55 0.58
CA ILE A 129 -7.13 5.50 -0.23
C ILE A 129 -8.26 4.86 0.58
N PHE A 130 -7.99 3.74 1.25
CA PHE A 130 -8.96 3.02 2.08
C PHE A 130 -9.52 3.93 3.20
N ARG A 131 -8.62 4.63 3.91
CA ARG A 131 -9.02 5.57 4.97
C ARG A 131 -9.75 6.80 4.45
N THR A 132 -9.35 7.32 3.28
CA THR A 132 -10.04 8.43 2.63
C THR A 132 -11.45 8.04 2.19
N LEU A 133 -11.65 6.79 1.76
CA LEU A 133 -12.97 6.27 1.43
C LEU A 133 -13.87 6.24 2.67
N GLY A 134 -13.38 5.70 3.80
CA GLY A 134 -14.13 5.68 5.06
C GLY A 134 -14.48 7.09 5.55
N GLU A 135 -13.54 8.03 5.50
CA GLU A 135 -13.78 9.43 5.85
C GLU A 135 -14.87 10.06 4.97
N LYS A 136 -14.82 9.80 3.67
CA LYS A 136 -15.80 10.33 2.72
C LYS A 136 -17.20 9.76 2.91
N ALA A 137 -17.31 8.46 3.15
CA ALA A 137 -18.59 7.77 3.24
C ALA A 137 -19.22 7.87 4.64
N CYS A 138 -18.41 7.78 5.69
CA CYS A 138 -18.87 7.65 7.06
C CYS A 138 -18.49 8.84 7.96
N GLY A 139 -17.73 9.82 7.45
CA GLY A 139 -17.24 10.96 8.23
C GLY A 139 -16.13 10.62 9.23
N ILE A 140 -15.61 9.38 9.20
CA ILE A 140 -14.56 8.90 10.09
C ILE A 140 -13.72 7.81 9.40
N SER A 141 -12.40 7.82 9.66
CA SER A 141 -11.44 6.92 9.02
C SER A 141 -10.93 5.78 9.91
N VAL A 142 -11.77 5.27 10.83
CA VAL A 142 -11.46 4.04 11.57
C VAL A 142 -11.65 2.80 10.68
N TYR A 143 -10.96 1.71 10.99
CA TYR A 143 -10.94 0.52 10.12
C TYR A 143 -12.33 -0.04 9.83
N ASP A 144 -13.19 -0.16 10.85
CA ASP A 144 -14.56 -0.69 10.70
C ASP A 144 -15.39 0.17 9.72
N SER A 145 -15.32 1.50 9.84
CA SER A 145 -16.03 2.42 8.94
C SER A 145 -15.49 2.34 7.51
N CYS A 146 -14.18 2.16 7.36
CA CYS A 146 -13.56 1.99 6.04
C CYS A 146 -14.01 0.68 5.38
N SER A 147 -14.11 -0.41 6.15
CA SER A 147 -14.61 -1.70 5.66
C SER A 147 -16.08 -1.62 5.26
N VAL A 148 -16.93 -0.91 6.03
CA VAL A 148 -18.32 -0.63 5.65
C VAL A 148 -18.38 0.13 4.33
N ALA A 149 -17.60 1.20 4.18
CA ALA A 149 -17.56 1.98 2.95
C ALA A 149 -17.12 1.17 1.72
N VAL A 150 -16.14 0.26 1.88
CA VAL A 150 -15.74 -0.66 0.81
C VAL A 150 -16.87 -1.61 0.46
N ASN A 151 -17.54 -2.18 1.46
CA ASN A 151 -18.67 -3.10 1.22
C ASN A 151 -19.81 -2.42 0.46
N GLU A 152 -20.17 -1.19 0.79
CA GLU A 152 -21.17 -0.39 0.05
C GLU A 152 -20.77 -0.19 -1.42
N VAL A 153 -19.50 0.09 -1.71
CA VAL A 153 -19.01 0.21 -3.08
C VAL A 153 -19.11 -1.13 -3.82
N LEU A 154 -18.73 -2.24 -3.19
CA LEU A 154 -18.81 -3.57 -3.79
C LEU A 154 -20.26 -3.96 -4.09
N GLU A 155 -21.19 -3.70 -3.17
CA GLU A 155 -22.62 -3.92 -3.37
C GLU A 155 -23.18 -3.06 -4.49
N SER A 156 -22.73 -1.82 -4.62
CA SER A 156 -23.11 -0.94 -5.75
C SER A 156 -22.63 -1.45 -7.10
N LEU A 157 -21.59 -2.28 -7.12
CA LEU A 157 -21.09 -2.99 -8.29
C LEU A 157 -21.80 -4.35 -8.53
N GLY A 158 -22.79 -4.70 -7.71
CA GLY A 158 -23.54 -5.97 -7.78
C GLY A 158 -22.81 -7.17 -7.16
N LEU A 159 -21.78 -6.91 -6.33
CA LEU A 159 -21.01 -7.96 -5.66
C LEU A 159 -21.55 -8.20 -4.24
N LYS A 160 -21.39 -9.43 -3.75
CA LYS A 160 -21.79 -9.80 -2.39
C LYS A 160 -20.65 -9.49 -1.42
N ALA A 161 -20.74 -8.40 -0.67
CA ALA A 161 -19.74 -8.02 0.32
C ALA A 161 -19.57 -9.06 1.44
N SER A 162 -20.62 -9.88 1.73
CA SER A 162 -20.54 -10.99 2.69
C SER A 162 -19.57 -12.11 2.30
N ASP A 163 -19.13 -12.18 1.05
CA ASP A 163 -18.24 -13.23 0.55
C ASP A 163 -16.74 -12.90 0.78
N ILE A 164 -16.46 -11.74 1.39
CA ILE A 164 -15.11 -11.29 1.68
C ILE A 164 -15.00 -10.72 3.10
N HIS A 165 -13.76 -10.63 3.57
CA HIS A 165 -13.39 -9.86 4.76
C HIS A 165 -12.22 -8.94 4.45
N ILE A 166 -12.39 -7.64 4.64
CA ILE A 166 -11.37 -6.61 4.45
C ILE A 166 -11.11 -5.93 5.78
N GLU A 167 -9.91 -6.08 6.30
CA GLU A 167 -9.47 -5.47 7.56
C GLU A 167 -8.70 -4.18 7.31
N ASP A 168 -7.91 -4.09 6.23
CA ASP A 168 -7.06 -2.96 5.90
C ASP A 168 -6.95 -2.72 4.39
N GLY A 169 -6.53 -1.51 4.01
CA GLY A 169 -6.33 -1.15 2.61
C GLY A 169 -5.02 -1.67 2.03
N SER A 170 -4.01 -1.89 2.86
CA SER A 170 -2.68 -2.34 2.42
C SER A 170 -2.63 -3.82 2.05
N GLY A 171 -3.57 -4.63 2.55
CA GLY A 171 -3.61 -6.08 2.36
C GLY A 171 -2.62 -6.85 3.23
N LEU A 172 -2.02 -6.21 4.24
CA LEU A 172 -1.04 -6.85 5.14
C LEU A 172 -1.68 -7.62 6.29
N SER A 173 -2.94 -7.32 6.63
CA SER A 173 -3.65 -8.08 7.66
C SER A 173 -3.88 -9.51 7.21
N ARG A 174 -3.49 -10.48 8.05
CA ARG A 174 -3.77 -11.91 7.81
C ARG A 174 -5.25 -12.27 7.99
N LYS A 175 -6.06 -11.34 8.46
CA LYS A 175 -7.51 -11.50 8.56
C LYS A 175 -8.22 -11.21 7.25
N ASN A 176 -7.59 -10.51 6.30
CA ASN A 176 -8.16 -10.34 4.98
C ASN A 176 -8.45 -11.71 4.35
N ALA A 177 -9.66 -11.89 3.85
CA ALA A 177 -10.09 -13.13 3.21
C ALA A 177 -10.88 -12.83 1.95
N VAL A 178 -10.48 -13.44 0.85
CA VAL A 178 -11.12 -13.28 -0.45
C VAL A 178 -10.89 -14.53 -1.31
N SER A 179 -11.87 -14.92 -2.10
CA SER A 179 -11.73 -16.04 -3.03
C SER A 179 -11.23 -15.62 -4.41
N PRO A 180 -10.57 -16.50 -5.18
CA PRO A 180 -10.26 -16.24 -6.59
C PRO A 180 -11.50 -15.90 -7.43
N ALA A 181 -12.63 -16.57 -7.16
CA ALA A 181 -13.90 -16.33 -7.84
C ALA A 181 -14.36 -14.88 -7.60
N PHE A 182 -14.36 -14.42 -6.35
CA PHE A 182 -14.73 -13.04 -6.03
C PHE A 182 -13.87 -12.02 -6.79
N PHE A 183 -12.55 -12.25 -6.89
CA PHE A 183 -11.68 -11.35 -7.67
C PHE A 183 -12.03 -11.36 -9.16
N CYS A 184 -12.42 -12.51 -9.74
CA CYS A 184 -12.88 -12.55 -11.11
C CYS A 184 -14.18 -11.75 -11.28
N ASP A 185 -15.16 -11.92 -10.38
CA ASP A 185 -16.41 -11.16 -10.40
C ASP A 185 -16.16 -9.66 -10.24
N PHE A 186 -15.26 -9.26 -9.33
CA PHE A 186 -14.83 -7.87 -9.17
C PHE A 186 -14.20 -7.29 -10.44
N LEU A 187 -13.31 -8.04 -11.09
CA LEU A 187 -12.66 -7.60 -12.33
C LEU A 187 -13.69 -7.46 -13.48
N LEU A 188 -14.68 -8.35 -13.56
CA LEU A 188 -15.78 -8.26 -14.52
C LEU A 188 -16.66 -7.03 -14.25
N ALA A 189 -17.02 -6.78 -12.99
CA ALA A 189 -17.80 -5.62 -12.60
C ALA A 189 -17.02 -4.31 -12.90
N MET A 190 -15.73 -4.26 -12.58
CA MET A 190 -14.87 -3.11 -12.88
C MET A 190 -14.74 -2.84 -14.37
N ARG A 191 -14.68 -3.87 -15.22
CA ARG A 191 -14.67 -3.74 -16.69
C ARG A 191 -15.91 -2.99 -17.20
N SER A 192 -17.05 -3.17 -16.55
CA SER A 192 -18.32 -2.57 -16.93
C SER A 192 -18.61 -1.23 -16.24
N SER A 193 -17.73 -0.79 -15.34
CA SER A 193 -17.88 0.44 -14.56
C SER A 193 -17.42 1.68 -15.32
N ASN A 194 -17.83 2.86 -14.85
CA ASN A 194 -17.34 4.16 -15.36
C ASN A 194 -15.84 4.37 -15.11
N ALA A 195 -15.24 3.59 -14.21
CA ALA A 195 -13.82 3.64 -13.89
C ALA A 195 -12.97 2.63 -14.69
N ALA A 196 -13.56 1.84 -15.59
CA ALA A 196 -12.92 0.74 -16.31
C ALA A 196 -11.57 1.12 -16.93
N GLY A 197 -11.52 2.20 -17.72
CA GLY A 197 -10.29 2.63 -18.39
C GLY A 197 -9.20 3.08 -17.41
N VAL A 198 -9.58 3.84 -16.37
CA VAL A 198 -8.64 4.31 -15.34
C VAL A 198 -8.09 3.12 -14.54
N PHE A 199 -8.95 2.18 -14.16
CA PHE A 199 -8.56 0.99 -13.43
C PHE A 199 -7.61 0.10 -14.25
N LEU A 200 -7.97 -0.22 -15.50
CA LEU A 200 -7.13 -1.00 -16.40
C LEU A 200 -5.74 -0.36 -16.58
N CYS A 201 -5.70 0.96 -16.82
CA CYS A 201 -4.45 1.72 -16.98
C CYS A 201 -3.62 1.80 -15.68
N SER A 202 -4.23 1.58 -14.53
CA SER A 202 -3.51 1.53 -13.25
C SER A 202 -2.75 0.22 -13.04
N LEU A 203 -3.13 -0.86 -13.69
CA LEU A 203 -2.48 -2.17 -13.57
C LEU A 203 -1.20 -2.24 -14.41
N PRO A 204 -0.05 -2.69 -13.88
CA PRO A 204 1.15 -2.91 -14.67
C PRO A 204 0.99 -4.08 -15.64
N ALA A 205 1.65 -3.98 -16.80
CA ALA A 205 1.84 -5.12 -17.68
C ALA A 205 3.01 -6.00 -17.23
N LEU A 206 3.12 -7.21 -17.80
CA LEU A 206 4.30 -8.05 -17.55
C LEU A 206 5.58 -7.31 -17.99
N GLY A 207 6.62 -7.39 -17.19
CA GLY A 207 7.86 -6.65 -17.37
C GLY A 207 7.83 -5.21 -16.85
N GLU A 208 6.73 -4.76 -16.21
CA GLU A 208 6.58 -3.42 -15.66
C GLU A 208 6.35 -3.43 -14.14
N GLY A 209 6.62 -2.32 -13.47
CA GLY A 209 6.35 -2.12 -12.05
C GLY A 209 6.85 -3.28 -11.18
N THR A 210 5.98 -3.84 -10.32
CA THR A 210 6.30 -5.03 -9.51
C THR A 210 6.47 -6.31 -10.32
N LEU A 211 6.10 -6.29 -11.60
CA LEU A 211 6.17 -7.42 -12.53
C LEU A 211 7.41 -7.37 -13.43
N TRP A 212 8.37 -6.48 -13.15
CA TRP A 212 9.54 -6.21 -14.00
C TRP A 212 10.32 -7.47 -14.40
N SER A 213 10.36 -8.49 -13.53
CA SER A 213 11.06 -9.77 -13.77
C SER A 213 10.13 -10.90 -14.25
N LEU A 214 8.83 -10.64 -14.43
CA LEU A 214 7.86 -11.65 -14.82
C LEU A 214 7.66 -11.61 -16.33
N LEU A 215 8.15 -12.65 -17.03
CA LEU A 215 8.10 -12.79 -18.48
C LEU A 215 8.54 -11.51 -19.25
N PRO A 216 9.67 -10.86 -18.88
CA PRO A 216 10.03 -9.53 -19.39
C PRO A 216 10.30 -9.51 -20.89
N ASN A 217 10.68 -10.64 -21.47
CA ASN A 217 11.02 -10.80 -22.88
C ASN A 217 9.92 -11.47 -23.72
N HIS A 218 8.76 -11.75 -23.12
CA HIS A 218 7.66 -12.37 -23.86
C HIS A 218 7.08 -11.36 -24.89
N PRO A 219 6.91 -11.73 -26.19
CA PRO A 219 6.48 -10.79 -27.23
C PRO A 219 5.10 -10.19 -26.97
N GLN A 220 4.20 -10.96 -26.36
CA GLN A 220 2.83 -10.55 -26.05
C GLN A 220 2.65 -10.10 -24.59
N ARG A 221 3.72 -9.75 -23.87
CA ARG A 221 3.67 -9.38 -22.45
C ARG A 221 2.68 -8.24 -22.11
N SER A 222 2.47 -7.33 -23.06
CA SER A 222 1.54 -6.20 -22.89
C SER A 222 0.07 -6.62 -22.84
N ARG A 223 -0.26 -7.85 -23.30
CA ARG A 223 -1.62 -8.39 -23.25
C ARG A 223 -2.06 -8.85 -21.86
N ILE A 224 -1.15 -8.95 -20.90
CA ILE A 224 -1.53 -9.24 -19.51
C ILE A 224 -1.29 -7.99 -18.66
N ARG A 225 -2.33 -7.54 -17.99
CA ARG A 225 -2.28 -6.50 -16.96
C ARG A 225 -2.82 -7.06 -15.65
N LEU A 226 -2.02 -7.01 -14.60
CA LEU A 226 -2.40 -7.62 -13.33
C LEU A 226 -1.87 -6.87 -12.12
N LYS A 227 -2.52 -7.07 -10.97
CA LYS A 227 -1.98 -6.73 -9.65
C LYS A 227 -1.36 -7.98 -9.03
N SER A 228 -0.15 -7.82 -8.51
CA SER A 228 0.53 -8.85 -7.70
C SER A 228 0.34 -8.59 -6.21
N GLY A 229 0.30 -9.65 -5.43
CA GLY A 229 0.38 -9.62 -3.97
C GLY A 229 1.36 -10.68 -3.47
N SER A 230 2.16 -10.35 -2.47
CA SER A 230 3.06 -11.31 -1.85
C SER A 230 3.29 -11.03 -0.38
N MET A 231 3.28 -12.08 0.41
CA MET A 231 3.74 -12.12 1.80
C MET A 231 4.30 -13.52 2.08
N GLU A 232 4.75 -13.75 3.30
CA GLU A 232 5.24 -15.08 3.67
C GLU A 232 4.19 -16.16 3.42
N GLY A 233 4.53 -17.16 2.60
CA GLY A 233 3.66 -18.25 2.20
C GLY A 233 2.54 -17.89 1.23
N VAL A 234 2.52 -16.67 0.67
CA VAL A 234 1.47 -16.18 -0.24
C VAL A 234 2.09 -15.54 -1.47
N LEU A 235 1.58 -15.90 -2.65
CA LEU A 235 1.83 -15.20 -3.92
C LEU A 235 0.56 -15.20 -4.75
N CYS A 236 0.11 -14.02 -5.17
CA CYS A 236 -1.17 -13.83 -5.84
C CYS A 236 -1.02 -12.97 -7.08
N TYR A 237 -1.75 -13.33 -8.15
CA TYR A 237 -1.89 -12.57 -9.38
C TYR A 237 -3.36 -12.53 -9.80
N SER A 238 -3.92 -11.33 -9.99
CA SER A 238 -5.28 -11.14 -10.49
C SER A 238 -5.32 -10.02 -11.51
N GLY A 239 -6.01 -10.20 -12.62
CA GLY A 239 -6.01 -9.20 -13.68
C GLY A 239 -6.71 -9.62 -14.96
N TYR A 240 -6.30 -9.02 -16.05
CA TYR A 240 -6.90 -9.15 -17.37
C TYR A 240 -5.94 -9.72 -18.39
N VAL A 241 -6.49 -10.51 -19.31
CA VAL A 241 -5.88 -10.79 -20.62
C VAL A 241 -6.56 -9.89 -21.65
N LEU A 242 -5.77 -9.21 -22.46
CA LEU A 242 -6.23 -8.26 -23.48
C LEU A 242 -6.13 -8.89 -24.88
N ASP A 243 -7.00 -8.47 -25.78
CA ASP A 243 -6.82 -8.71 -27.23
C ASP A 243 -5.72 -7.85 -27.85
N ALA A 244 -5.60 -7.90 -29.17
CA ALA A 244 -4.60 -7.12 -29.91
C ALA A 244 -4.90 -5.60 -29.88
N GLU A 245 -6.16 -5.24 -29.72
CA GLU A 245 -6.67 -3.86 -29.64
C GLU A 245 -6.55 -3.29 -28.23
N GLY A 246 -6.18 -4.11 -27.24
CA GLY A 246 -6.01 -3.72 -25.84
C GLY A 246 -7.31 -3.79 -25.01
N ALA A 247 -8.36 -4.42 -25.50
CA ALA A 247 -9.60 -4.64 -24.75
C ALA A 247 -9.50 -5.91 -23.89
N PRO A 248 -10.02 -5.92 -22.64
CA PRO A 248 -10.05 -7.10 -21.80
C PRO A 248 -10.96 -8.20 -22.39
N VAL A 249 -10.42 -9.38 -22.67
CA VAL A 249 -11.17 -10.55 -23.17
C VAL A 249 -11.35 -11.62 -22.11
N TYR A 250 -10.42 -11.77 -21.18
CA TYR A 250 -10.53 -12.66 -20.04
C TYR A 250 -10.13 -11.97 -18.76
N VAL A 251 -10.69 -12.44 -17.65
CA VAL A 251 -10.23 -12.15 -16.29
C VAL A 251 -9.63 -13.42 -15.69
N PHE A 252 -8.66 -13.24 -14.80
CA PHE A 252 -8.11 -14.37 -14.06
C PHE A 252 -7.72 -13.95 -12.64
N SER A 253 -7.76 -14.93 -11.73
CA SER A 253 -7.24 -14.78 -10.38
C SER A 253 -6.57 -16.07 -9.94
N ILE A 254 -5.32 -15.97 -9.52
CA ILE A 254 -4.51 -17.08 -9.04
C ILE A 254 -4.00 -16.70 -7.65
N LEU A 255 -4.50 -17.38 -6.63
CA LEU A 255 -4.11 -17.13 -5.24
C LEU A 255 -3.43 -18.38 -4.69
N THR A 256 -2.16 -18.24 -4.27
CA THR A 256 -1.48 -19.28 -3.48
C THR A 256 -1.48 -18.86 -2.03
N ASN A 257 -1.74 -19.80 -1.12
CA ASN A 257 -1.79 -19.52 0.31
C ASN A 257 -1.13 -20.65 1.10
N ALA A 258 -0.52 -20.31 2.23
CA ALA A 258 0.17 -21.24 3.12
C ALA A 258 1.18 -22.16 2.40
N THR A 259 1.83 -21.69 1.34
CA THR A 259 2.81 -22.47 0.61
C THR A 259 4.09 -22.63 1.42
N THR A 260 4.61 -23.85 1.46
CA THR A 260 5.94 -24.18 2.02
C THR A 260 7.04 -24.23 0.96
N ALA A 261 6.66 -24.13 -0.34
CA ALA A 261 7.60 -24.07 -1.45
C ALA A 261 8.38 -22.75 -1.46
N LYS A 262 9.58 -22.76 -2.01
CA LYS A 262 10.33 -21.51 -2.24
C LYS A 262 9.55 -20.58 -3.15
N ILE A 263 9.43 -19.31 -2.79
CA ILE A 263 8.66 -18.34 -3.54
C ILE A 263 9.10 -18.21 -5.02
N GLY A 264 10.38 -18.47 -5.31
CA GLY A 264 10.90 -18.53 -6.68
C GLY A 264 10.29 -19.64 -7.53
N ASP A 265 10.07 -20.81 -6.93
CA ASP A 265 9.47 -21.97 -7.62
C ASP A 265 7.98 -21.72 -7.88
N VAL A 266 7.28 -21.16 -6.90
CA VAL A 266 5.88 -20.72 -7.07
C VAL A 266 5.78 -19.69 -8.19
N ARG A 267 6.64 -18.68 -8.20
CA ARG A 267 6.67 -17.65 -9.26
C ARG A 267 6.92 -18.26 -10.64
N SER A 268 7.83 -19.23 -10.74
CA SER A 268 8.11 -19.93 -11.99
C SER A 268 6.93 -20.77 -12.48
N ALA A 269 6.19 -21.41 -11.56
CA ALA A 269 4.97 -22.15 -11.91
C ALA A 269 3.88 -21.19 -12.41
N LEU A 270 3.66 -20.06 -11.71
CA LEU A 270 2.69 -19.05 -12.14
C LEU A 270 3.08 -18.39 -13.48
N ALA A 271 4.38 -18.16 -13.74
CA ALA A 271 4.85 -17.66 -15.02
C ALA A 271 4.48 -18.61 -16.18
N ARG A 272 4.60 -19.93 -15.99
CA ARG A 272 4.17 -20.91 -16.99
C ARG A 272 2.64 -20.85 -17.24
N LEU A 273 1.84 -20.70 -16.19
CA LEU A 273 0.38 -20.52 -16.37
C LEU A 273 0.05 -19.25 -17.13
N LEU A 274 0.74 -18.14 -16.85
CA LEU A 274 0.55 -16.88 -17.59
C LEU A 274 0.98 -17.00 -19.07
N THR A 275 2.00 -17.81 -19.37
CA THR A 275 2.40 -18.09 -20.77
C THR A 275 1.27 -18.79 -21.52
N LEU A 276 0.61 -19.80 -20.92
CA LEU A 276 -0.53 -20.47 -21.52
C LEU A 276 -1.73 -19.55 -21.80
N LEU A 277 -1.89 -18.49 -20.98
CA LEU A 277 -2.95 -17.49 -21.24
C LEU A 277 -2.63 -16.56 -22.41
N LEU A 278 -1.41 -16.57 -22.91
CA LEU A 278 -0.94 -15.75 -24.04
C LEU A 278 -0.92 -16.53 -25.36
N GLU A 279 -1.03 -17.85 -25.33
CA GLU A 279 -1.18 -18.73 -26.47
C GLU A 279 -2.62 -18.73 -26.99
#